data_63d7f51c4ecef8931ff9cfb196ff3f15
#
_entry.id   63d7f51c4ecef8931ff9cfb196ff3f15
#
_cell.length_a   1.000
_cell.length_b   1.000
_cell.length_c   1.000
_cell.angle_alpha   90.00
_cell.angle_beta   90.00
_cell.angle_gamma   90.00
#
_symmetry.space_group_name_H-M   'P 1'
#
loop_
_entity.id
_entity.type
_entity.pdbx_description
1 polymer ?
#
loop_
_entity_poly.entity_id
_entity_poly.type
_entity_poly.pdbx_seq_one_letter_code
_entity_poly.pdbx_strand_id
1 'polypeptide(L)'
;MKNYLLSDGFKVKEILATTKTIKSQNLPDYDAVFILGGPMSVNDNLDYLLEEKKLINSSFNLGVPIFGICLGSQLIASSCGGKVYRGPKKEIGWGEVRITSKGQSSIFDKIIGSKIRVFHWHGDTFSLPSEADVLSESDLYIQAFRFKNAFGIQFHLEVTKNMIENWIRKYDKELKNEKISRDGFLIDIDRKVSELERNSKIVYENFKSTIP
;
A
#
# COMPACT_ATOMS: atom_id res chain seq x y z
N MET A 1 1.04 -9.48 -5.37
CA MET A 1 -0.31 -9.79 -4.79
C MET A 1 -1.18 -10.61 -5.73
N LYS A 2 -1.51 -10.15 -6.96
CA LYS A 2 -2.40 -10.89 -7.88
C LYS A 2 -1.98 -12.35 -8.11
N ASN A 3 -0.69 -12.60 -8.38
CA ASN A 3 -0.20 -13.96 -8.64
C ASN A 3 -0.39 -14.90 -7.43
N TYR A 4 -0.25 -14.38 -6.21
CA TYR A 4 -0.51 -15.16 -5.00
C TYR A 4 -1.99 -15.56 -4.89
N LEU A 5 -2.90 -14.59 -5.11
CA LEU A 5 -4.34 -14.85 -5.12
C LEU A 5 -4.73 -15.92 -6.15
N LEU A 6 -4.21 -15.82 -7.37
CA LEU A 6 -4.48 -16.78 -8.43
C LEU A 6 -3.92 -18.16 -8.08
N SER A 7 -2.71 -18.25 -7.50
CA SER A 7 -2.12 -19.54 -7.10
C SER A 7 -2.88 -20.20 -5.95
N ASP A 8 -3.56 -19.43 -5.12
CA ASP A 8 -4.41 -19.91 -4.03
C ASP A 8 -5.86 -20.20 -4.45
N GLY A 9 -6.17 -20.08 -5.76
CA GLY A 9 -7.46 -20.44 -6.33
C GLY A 9 -8.52 -19.33 -6.28
N PHE A 10 -8.18 -18.12 -5.83
CA PHE A 10 -9.13 -17.00 -5.86
C PHE A 10 -9.43 -16.55 -7.30
N LYS A 11 -10.68 -16.16 -7.53
CA LYS A 11 -11.08 -15.47 -8.77
C LYS A 11 -10.78 -13.99 -8.64
N VAL A 12 -9.83 -13.48 -9.44
CA VAL A 12 -9.42 -12.07 -9.39
C VAL A 12 -10.11 -11.28 -10.48
N LYS A 13 -10.81 -10.21 -10.08
CA LYS A 13 -11.38 -9.22 -11.00
C LYS A 13 -10.59 -7.92 -10.87
N GLU A 14 -9.92 -7.54 -11.95
CA GLU A 14 -9.20 -6.28 -12.02
C GLU A 14 -10.10 -5.18 -12.58
N ILE A 15 -10.06 -4.02 -11.93
CA ILE A 15 -10.81 -2.83 -12.33
C ILE A 15 -9.86 -1.65 -12.36
N LEU A 16 -9.79 -0.97 -13.50
CA LEU A 16 -9.10 0.30 -13.60
C LEU A 16 -10.06 1.39 -13.11
N ALA A 17 -9.81 1.91 -11.90
CA ALA A 17 -10.72 2.83 -11.21
C ALA A 17 -11.03 4.11 -12.01
N THR A 18 -10.08 4.59 -12.83
CA THR A 18 -10.28 5.74 -13.72
C THR A 18 -11.32 5.52 -14.82
N THR A 19 -11.67 4.26 -15.13
CA THR A 19 -12.65 3.93 -16.18
C THR A 19 -13.91 3.29 -15.61
N LYS A 20 -13.79 2.58 -14.49
CA LYS A 20 -14.91 1.88 -13.87
C LYS A 20 -14.56 1.58 -12.41
N THR A 21 -15.44 1.91 -11.49
CA THR A 21 -15.30 1.56 -10.06
C THR A 21 -16.22 0.39 -9.70
N ILE A 22 -15.88 -0.31 -8.61
CA ILE A 22 -16.80 -1.24 -7.96
C ILE A 22 -17.84 -0.38 -7.22
N LYS A 23 -19.11 -0.57 -7.51
CA LYS A 23 -20.15 0.06 -6.72
C LYS A 23 -20.17 -0.56 -5.33
N SER A 24 -20.30 0.26 -4.30
CA SER A 24 -20.30 -0.18 -2.89
C SER A 24 -21.37 -1.26 -2.58
N GLN A 25 -22.50 -1.21 -3.28
CA GLN A 25 -23.57 -2.21 -3.16
C GLN A 25 -23.19 -3.62 -3.64
N ASN A 26 -22.15 -3.75 -4.47
CA ASN A 26 -21.64 -5.04 -4.93
C ASN A 26 -20.48 -5.58 -4.05
N LEU A 27 -20.13 -4.88 -2.98
CA LEU A 27 -19.03 -5.28 -2.11
C LEU A 27 -19.24 -6.67 -1.48
N PRO A 28 -20.45 -7.09 -1.08
CA PRO A 28 -20.69 -8.43 -0.54
C PRO A 28 -20.41 -9.58 -1.53
N ASP A 29 -20.27 -9.29 -2.83
CA ASP A 29 -19.93 -10.29 -3.85
C ASP A 29 -18.43 -10.65 -3.84
N TYR A 30 -17.61 -9.99 -3.00
CA TYR A 30 -16.16 -10.16 -2.93
C TYR A 30 -15.70 -10.54 -1.54
N ASP A 31 -14.78 -11.50 -1.47
CA ASP A 31 -14.16 -11.95 -0.23
C ASP A 31 -13.15 -10.93 0.32
N ALA A 32 -12.51 -10.16 -0.55
CA ALA A 32 -11.58 -9.07 -0.19
C ALA A 32 -11.41 -8.07 -1.34
N VAL A 33 -10.90 -6.88 -1.02
CA VAL A 33 -10.58 -5.82 -1.99
C VAL A 33 -9.14 -5.35 -1.81
N PHE A 34 -8.41 -5.20 -2.92
CA PHE A 34 -7.09 -4.59 -2.96
C PHE A 34 -7.19 -3.24 -3.71
N ILE A 35 -6.78 -2.16 -3.07
CA ILE A 35 -6.71 -0.82 -3.66
C ILE A 35 -5.24 -0.47 -3.86
N LEU A 36 -4.83 -0.36 -5.12
CA LEU A 36 -3.44 -0.17 -5.47
C LEU A 36 -3.04 1.32 -5.53
N GLY A 37 -1.75 1.55 -5.75
CA GLY A 37 -1.18 2.88 -5.93
C GLY A 37 -1.58 3.56 -7.24
N GLY A 38 -1.41 4.87 -7.26
CA GLY A 38 -1.64 5.71 -8.43
C GLY A 38 -0.92 7.06 -8.30
N PRO A 39 -0.76 7.82 -9.40
CA PRO A 39 -0.05 9.10 -9.40
C PRO A 39 -0.87 10.28 -8.86
N MET A 40 -2.13 10.06 -8.46
CA MET A 40 -3.06 11.06 -7.97
C MET A 40 -2.83 11.33 -6.48
N SER A 41 -3.30 12.47 -6.00
CA SER A 41 -3.50 12.73 -4.57
C SER A 41 -4.93 12.35 -4.16
N VAL A 42 -5.09 11.86 -2.94
CA VAL A 42 -6.42 11.68 -2.31
C VAL A 42 -7.22 12.99 -2.25
N ASN A 43 -6.50 14.12 -2.28
CA ASN A 43 -7.08 15.46 -2.25
C ASN A 43 -7.46 16.00 -3.65
N ASP A 44 -7.18 15.23 -4.71
CA ASP A 44 -7.67 15.56 -6.05
C ASP A 44 -9.19 15.38 -6.09
N ASN A 45 -9.88 16.35 -6.70
CA ASN A 45 -11.34 16.29 -6.83
C ASN A 45 -11.75 15.41 -8.02
N LEU A 46 -11.55 14.09 -7.88
CA LEU A 46 -11.82 13.10 -8.92
C LEU A 46 -12.95 12.17 -8.45
N ASP A 47 -13.97 12.03 -9.26
CA ASP A 47 -15.20 11.26 -8.92
C ASP A 47 -14.89 9.81 -8.51
N TYR A 48 -13.98 9.15 -9.21
CA TYR A 48 -13.64 7.77 -8.89
C TYR A 48 -12.95 7.61 -7.54
N LEU A 49 -12.18 8.61 -7.04
CA LEU A 49 -11.62 8.59 -5.70
C LEU A 49 -12.72 8.71 -4.63
N LEU A 50 -13.77 9.48 -4.91
CA LEU A 50 -14.94 9.55 -4.03
C LEU A 50 -15.69 8.22 -3.98
N GLU A 51 -15.83 7.53 -5.11
CA GLU A 51 -16.43 6.19 -5.15
C GLU A 51 -15.58 5.15 -4.42
N GLU A 52 -14.24 5.20 -4.54
CA GLU A 52 -13.35 4.34 -3.76
C GLU A 52 -13.47 4.58 -2.25
N LYS A 53 -13.60 5.85 -1.80
CA LYS A 53 -13.88 6.17 -0.39
C LYS A 53 -15.23 5.60 0.08
N LYS A 54 -16.28 5.67 -0.75
CA LYS A 54 -17.58 5.06 -0.44
C LYS A 54 -17.45 3.54 -0.30
N LEU A 55 -16.70 2.91 -1.19
CA LEU A 55 -16.39 1.47 -1.12
C LEU A 55 -15.69 1.10 0.19
N ILE A 56 -14.66 1.86 0.57
CA ILE A 56 -13.92 1.65 1.83
C ILE A 56 -14.86 1.79 3.04
N ASN A 57 -15.67 2.85 3.08
CA ASN A 57 -16.64 3.04 4.18
C ASN A 57 -17.67 1.90 4.26
N SER A 58 -18.12 1.40 3.11
CA SER A 58 -19.00 0.21 3.07
C SER A 58 -18.29 -1.04 3.61
N SER A 59 -17.00 -1.23 3.30
CA SER A 59 -16.20 -2.32 3.85
C SER A 59 -16.11 -2.25 5.38
N PHE A 60 -15.94 -1.05 5.97
CA PHE A 60 -15.90 -0.89 7.42
C PHE A 60 -17.19 -1.37 8.11
N ASN A 61 -18.33 -1.27 7.42
CA ASN A 61 -19.64 -1.66 7.93
C ASN A 61 -19.95 -3.15 7.68
N LEU A 62 -19.50 -3.67 6.54
CA LEU A 62 -19.80 -5.04 6.09
C LEU A 62 -18.74 -6.06 6.54
N GLY A 63 -17.59 -5.59 7.01
CA GLY A 63 -16.50 -6.48 7.45
C GLY A 63 -15.68 -7.09 6.30
N VAL A 64 -15.90 -6.71 5.03
CA VAL A 64 -15.11 -7.22 3.90
C VAL A 64 -13.68 -6.69 3.99
N PRO A 65 -12.65 -7.56 4.06
CA PRO A 65 -11.26 -7.12 4.19
C PRO A 65 -10.79 -6.24 3.04
N ILE A 66 -10.09 -5.14 3.35
CA ILE A 66 -9.44 -4.28 2.37
C ILE A 66 -7.94 -4.17 2.65
N PHE A 67 -7.14 -4.24 1.59
CA PHE A 67 -5.70 -3.98 1.60
C PHE A 67 -5.37 -2.82 0.66
N GLY A 68 -4.87 -1.71 1.21
CA GLY A 68 -4.47 -0.52 0.46
C GLY A 68 -2.95 -0.38 0.32
N ILE A 69 -2.47 -0.07 -0.89
CA ILE A 69 -1.06 0.18 -1.18
C ILE A 69 -0.89 1.62 -1.68
N CYS A 70 0.01 2.38 -1.09
CA CYS A 70 0.37 3.76 -1.44
C CYS A 70 -0.88 4.65 -1.47
N LEU A 71 -1.38 5.09 -2.64
CA LEU A 71 -2.65 5.83 -2.75
C LEU A 71 -3.81 5.09 -2.08
N GLY A 72 -3.88 3.76 -2.21
CA GLY A 72 -4.91 2.95 -1.55
C GLY A 72 -4.85 3.05 -0.04
N SER A 73 -3.66 3.07 0.56
CA SER A 73 -3.49 3.28 2.01
C SER A 73 -3.92 4.67 2.44
N GLN A 74 -3.63 5.69 1.64
CA GLN A 74 -4.04 7.07 1.91
C GLN A 74 -5.56 7.24 1.82
N LEU A 75 -6.22 6.56 0.87
CA LEU A 75 -7.68 6.52 0.77
C LEU A 75 -8.31 5.87 2.01
N ILE A 76 -7.74 4.76 2.50
CA ILE A 76 -8.18 4.12 3.75
C ILE A 76 -7.98 5.08 4.94
N ALA A 77 -6.79 5.70 5.07
CA ALA A 77 -6.49 6.65 6.13
C ALA A 77 -7.48 7.83 6.13
N SER A 78 -7.77 8.39 4.95
CA SER A 78 -8.78 9.45 4.80
C SER A 78 -10.19 8.98 5.18
N SER A 79 -10.55 7.75 4.82
CA SER A 79 -11.90 7.19 5.09
C SER A 79 -12.11 6.83 6.56
N CYS A 80 -11.06 6.53 7.32
CA CYS A 80 -11.16 6.28 8.75
C CYS A 80 -11.06 7.54 9.62
N GLY A 81 -11.05 8.74 9.02
CA GLY A 81 -11.00 10.02 9.74
C GLY A 81 -9.62 10.64 9.87
N GLY A 82 -8.59 10.04 9.27
CA GLY A 82 -7.26 10.62 9.17
C GLY A 82 -7.19 11.75 8.13
N LYS A 83 -6.07 12.46 8.11
CA LYS A 83 -5.80 13.53 7.14
C LYS A 83 -4.68 13.09 6.22
N VAL A 84 -4.86 13.24 4.90
CA VAL A 84 -3.80 13.08 3.90
C VAL A 84 -3.25 14.46 3.55
N TYR A 85 -1.93 14.57 3.57
CA TYR A 85 -1.25 15.85 3.33
C TYR A 85 0.11 15.64 2.65
N ARG A 86 0.60 16.71 2.03
CA ARG A 86 1.95 16.72 1.46
C ARG A 86 2.98 16.65 2.55
N GLY A 87 3.79 15.60 2.56
CA GLY A 87 4.91 15.47 3.50
C GLY A 87 6.01 16.52 3.21
N PRO A 88 6.75 16.98 4.23
CA PRO A 88 7.86 17.90 4.05
C PRO A 88 8.99 17.34 3.19
N LYS A 89 9.10 16.01 3.10
CA LYS A 89 10.09 15.31 2.28
C LYS A 89 9.43 14.11 1.59
N LYS A 90 9.74 13.89 0.33
CA LYS A 90 9.34 12.67 -0.37
C LYS A 90 10.19 11.48 0.08
N GLU A 91 9.60 10.30 0.10
CA GLU A 91 10.34 9.05 0.18
C GLU A 91 10.28 8.38 -1.19
N ILE A 92 11.45 8.25 -1.84
CA ILE A 92 11.60 7.68 -3.19
C ILE A 92 12.82 6.76 -3.20
N GLY A 93 12.64 5.51 -3.60
CA GLY A 93 13.67 4.49 -3.70
C GLY A 93 13.64 3.46 -2.58
N TRP A 94 14.77 2.79 -2.40
CA TRP A 94 14.92 1.79 -1.35
C TRP A 94 15.05 2.45 0.02
N GLY A 95 14.27 1.99 0.97
CA GLY A 95 14.29 2.43 2.36
C GLY A 95 14.05 1.29 3.33
N GLU A 96 14.06 1.60 4.62
CA GLU A 96 13.73 0.68 5.69
C GLU A 96 12.58 1.22 6.52
N VAL A 97 11.72 0.32 6.97
CA VAL A 97 10.66 0.65 7.94
C VAL A 97 10.81 -0.21 9.18
N ARG A 98 10.55 0.39 10.33
CA ARG A 98 10.51 -0.32 11.63
C ARG A 98 9.12 -0.89 11.83
N ILE A 99 9.06 -2.18 12.14
CA ILE A 99 7.82 -2.88 12.50
C ILE A 99 7.56 -2.64 13.99
N THR A 100 6.35 -2.19 14.34
CA THR A 100 5.92 -2.05 15.73
C THR A 100 5.55 -3.41 16.33
N SER A 101 5.36 -3.48 17.66
CA SER A 101 4.86 -4.70 18.32
C SER A 101 3.49 -5.13 17.78
N LYS A 102 2.61 -4.16 17.47
CA LYS A 102 1.31 -4.43 16.82
C LYS A 102 1.48 -4.97 15.40
N GLY A 103 2.48 -4.48 14.66
CA GLY A 103 2.82 -4.97 13.33
C GLY A 103 3.32 -6.42 13.37
N GLN A 104 4.19 -6.74 14.35
CA GLN A 104 4.73 -8.10 14.56
C GLN A 104 3.63 -9.13 14.88
N SER A 105 2.55 -8.74 15.49
CA SER A 105 1.39 -9.61 15.78
C SER A 105 0.25 -9.46 14.75
N SER A 106 0.54 -8.95 13.56
CA SER A 106 -0.43 -8.66 12.50
C SER A 106 0.12 -9.06 11.12
N ILE A 107 0.00 -8.18 10.10
CA ILE A 107 0.44 -8.48 8.72
C ILE A 107 1.95 -8.73 8.58
N PHE A 108 2.77 -8.36 9.56
CA PHE A 108 4.21 -8.63 9.59
C PHE A 108 4.60 -9.81 10.49
N ASP A 109 3.62 -10.60 10.97
CA ASP A 109 3.94 -11.85 11.68
C ASP A 109 4.83 -12.75 10.82
N LYS A 110 5.77 -13.45 11.47
CA LYS A 110 6.80 -14.29 10.83
C LYS A 110 7.88 -13.55 10.02
N ILE A 111 7.84 -12.22 9.95
CA ILE A 111 8.98 -11.45 9.44
C ILE A 111 10.09 -11.44 10.51
N ILE A 112 11.28 -11.86 10.11
CA ILE A 112 12.45 -11.91 11.03
C ILE A 112 13.01 -10.50 11.20
N GLY A 113 13.14 -10.08 12.47
CA GLY A 113 13.68 -8.77 12.83
C GLY A 113 12.62 -7.68 12.95
N SER A 114 13.07 -6.53 13.43
CA SER A 114 12.21 -5.35 13.67
C SER A 114 12.21 -4.33 12.53
N LYS A 115 12.98 -4.58 11.46
CA LYS A 115 13.09 -3.72 10.29
C LYS A 115 13.00 -4.54 9.01
N ILE A 116 12.36 -3.98 8.01
CA ILE A 116 12.32 -4.56 6.65
C ILE A 116 12.72 -3.51 5.62
N ARG A 117 13.36 -3.98 4.56
CA ARG A 117 13.58 -3.18 3.35
C ARG A 117 12.31 -3.13 2.54
N VAL A 118 11.99 -1.93 2.06
CA VAL A 118 10.81 -1.65 1.24
C VAL A 118 11.17 -0.71 0.09
N PHE A 119 10.26 -0.56 -0.85
CA PHE A 119 10.41 0.40 -1.94
C PHE A 119 9.39 1.53 -1.77
N HIS A 120 9.87 2.77 -1.73
CA HIS A 120 9.06 3.98 -1.60
C HIS A 120 8.93 4.71 -2.93
N TRP A 121 7.77 5.30 -3.16
CA TRP A 121 7.56 6.33 -4.19
C TRP A 121 6.33 7.15 -3.84
N HIS A 122 6.48 8.06 -2.89
CA HIS A 122 5.39 8.93 -2.46
C HIS A 122 5.87 10.28 -1.95
N GLY A 123 4.99 11.27 -2.05
CA GLY A 123 5.20 12.60 -1.49
C GLY A 123 4.11 13.00 -0.52
N ASP A 124 2.91 12.42 -0.67
CA ASP A 124 1.84 12.56 0.31
C ASP A 124 1.98 11.49 1.39
N THR A 125 1.54 11.84 2.59
CA THR A 125 1.49 11.00 3.78
C THR A 125 0.18 11.25 4.52
N PHE A 126 -0.02 10.61 5.66
CA PHE A 126 -1.26 10.71 6.41
C PHE A 126 -1.05 10.72 7.92
N SER A 127 -2.03 11.28 8.63
CA SER A 127 -2.27 11.01 10.05
C SER A 127 -3.37 9.96 10.18
N LEU A 128 -3.48 9.36 11.37
CA LEU A 128 -4.48 8.36 11.70
C LEU A 128 -5.29 8.78 12.92
N PRO A 129 -6.53 8.32 13.05
CA PRO A 129 -7.28 8.44 14.30
C PRO A 129 -6.68 7.53 15.39
N SER A 130 -6.97 7.80 16.64
CA SER A 130 -6.45 7.07 17.82
C SER A 130 -6.79 5.59 17.83
N GLU A 131 -7.89 5.22 17.18
CA GLU A 131 -8.40 3.85 17.10
C GLU A 131 -7.65 2.98 16.08
N ALA A 132 -6.82 3.60 15.23
CA ALA A 132 -6.01 2.86 14.27
C ALA A 132 -4.73 2.32 14.93
N ASP A 133 -4.38 1.10 14.60
CA ASP A 133 -3.14 0.48 15.00
C ASP A 133 -2.02 0.84 14.01
N VAL A 134 -0.96 1.50 14.48
CA VAL A 134 0.25 1.71 13.68
C VAL A 134 1.06 0.42 13.67
N LEU A 135 1.33 -0.12 12.48
CA LEU A 135 2.01 -1.40 12.26
C LEU A 135 3.47 -1.24 11.86
N SER A 136 3.82 -0.17 11.15
CA SER A 136 5.21 0.18 10.86
C SER A 136 5.40 1.67 10.62
N GLU A 137 6.65 2.14 10.78
CA GLU A 137 7.05 3.53 10.65
C GLU A 137 8.41 3.63 9.95
N SER A 138 8.63 4.68 9.16
CA SER A 138 9.95 5.17 8.80
C SER A 138 10.42 6.22 9.82
N ASP A 139 11.57 6.85 9.58
CA ASP A 139 12.01 7.98 10.41
C ASP A 139 11.15 9.24 10.19
N LEU A 140 10.36 9.26 9.12
CA LEU A 140 9.58 10.43 8.72
C LEU A 140 8.08 10.25 8.95
N TYR A 141 7.54 9.05 8.66
CA TYR A 141 6.09 8.86 8.55
C TYR A 141 5.63 7.51 9.05
N ILE A 142 4.33 7.42 9.35
CA ILE A 142 3.62 6.16 9.49
C ILE A 142 3.65 5.45 8.13
N GLN A 143 4.02 4.17 8.13
CA GLN A 143 4.24 3.39 6.92
C GLN A 143 3.25 2.24 6.73
N ALA A 144 2.71 1.72 7.82
CA ALA A 144 1.63 0.73 7.76
C ALA A 144 0.71 0.88 8.96
N PHE A 145 -0.55 0.55 8.76
CA PHE A 145 -1.58 0.61 9.79
C PHE A 145 -2.71 -0.39 9.55
N ARG A 146 -3.49 -0.63 10.61
CA ARG A 146 -4.76 -1.34 10.58
C ARG A 146 -5.86 -0.47 11.17
N PHE A 147 -7.02 -0.46 10.53
CA PHE A 147 -8.24 0.09 11.08
C PHE A 147 -9.41 -0.86 10.77
N LYS A 148 -10.01 -1.45 11.83
CA LYS A 148 -11.03 -2.50 11.67
C LYS A 148 -10.52 -3.66 10.80
N ASN A 149 -11.19 -3.92 9.68
CA ASN A 149 -10.90 -4.93 8.66
C ASN A 149 -10.00 -4.42 7.53
N ALA A 150 -9.50 -3.19 7.61
CA ALA A 150 -8.67 -2.59 6.57
C ALA A 150 -7.21 -2.47 7.00
N PHE A 151 -6.32 -2.77 6.06
CA PHE A 151 -4.87 -2.62 6.19
C PHE A 151 -4.35 -1.66 5.14
N GLY A 152 -3.48 -0.74 5.53
CA GLY A 152 -2.80 0.18 4.62
C GLY A 152 -1.29 0.07 4.76
N ILE A 153 -0.58 0.00 3.62
CA ILE A 153 0.88 0.18 3.55
C ILE A 153 1.19 1.36 2.62
N GLN A 154 2.03 2.30 3.07
CA GLN A 154 2.42 3.47 2.27
C GLN A 154 3.48 3.13 1.22
N PHE A 155 4.34 2.19 1.53
CA PHE A 155 5.39 1.68 0.65
C PHE A 155 4.87 0.59 -0.29
N HIS A 156 5.75 0.14 -1.18
CA HIS A 156 5.47 -0.89 -2.16
C HIS A 156 6.21 -2.19 -1.82
N LEU A 157 5.49 -3.30 -1.74
CA LEU A 157 6.02 -4.67 -1.66
C LEU A 157 5.74 -5.47 -2.93
N GLU A 158 4.93 -4.92 -3.83
CA GLU A 158 4.45 -5.59 -5.05
C GLU A 158 5.33 -5.31 -6.27
N VAL A 159 6.28 -4.38 -6.16
CA VAL A 159 7.07 -3.95 -7.33
C VAL A 159 8.10 -4.99 -7.74
N THR A 160 8.25 -5.13 -9.04
CA THR A 160 9.27 -5.95 -9.69
C THR A 160 10.41 -5.10 -10.23
N LYS A 161 11.53 -5.73 -10.58
CA LYS A 161 12.67 -5.04 -11.24
C LYS A 161 12.20 -4.24 -12.46
N ASN A 162 11.41 -4.87 -13.34
CA ASN A 162 10.90 -4.19 -14.53
C ASN A 162 10.01 -2.99 -14.20
N MET A 163 9.20 -3.06 -13.14
CA MET A 163 8.39 -1.93 -12.69
C MET A 163 9.28 -0.79 -12.21
N ILE A 164 10.28 -1.08 -11.38
CA ILE A 164 11.24 -0.08 -10.87
C ILE A 164 11.97 0.61 -12.03
N GLU A 165 12.52 -0.14 -12.99
CA GLU A 165 13.18 0.40 -14.17
C GLU A 165 12.24 1.27 -15.02
N ASN A 166 10.98 0.86 -15.16
CA ASN A 166 9.95 1.64 -15.87
C ASN A 166 9.63 2.94 -15.14
N TRP A 167 9.52 2.91 -13.80
CA TRP A 167 9.25 4.10 -12.99
C TRP A 167 10.42 5.08 -13.05
N ILE A 168 11.67 4.62 -12.96
CA ILE A 168 12.88 5.44 -13.14
C ILE A 168 12.84 6.19 -14.48
N ARG A 169 12.44 5.52 -15.57
CA ARG A 169 12.32 6.15 -16.89
C ARG A 169 11.14 7.13 -16.94
N LYS A 170 9.98 6.71 -16.47
CA LYS A 170 8.75 7.51 -16.54
C LYS A 170 8.81 8.79 -15.70
N TYR A 171 9.42 8.71 -14.52
CA TYR A 171 9.47 9.80 -13.54
C TYR A 171 10.85 10.45 -13.43
N ASP A 172 11.67 10.38 -14.49
CA ASP A 172 13.02 10.94 -14.55
C ASP A 172 13.07 12.43 -14.15
N LYS A 173 12.10 13.22 -14.60
CA LYS A 173 12.00 14.64 -14.24
C LYS A 173 11.83 14.84 -12.73
N GLU A 174 11.04 14.00 -12.09
CA GLU A 174 10.85 14.02 -10.63
C GLU A 174 12.14 13.67 -9.90
N LEU A 175 12.84 12.61 -10.32
CA LEU A 175 14.12 12.21 -9.73
C LEU A 175 15.16 13.32 -9.82
N LYS A 176 15.25 14.00 -10.96
CA LYS A 176 16.14 15.16 -11.16
C LYS A 176 15.80 16.32 -10.23
N ASN A 177 14.52 16.64 -10.09
CA ASN A 177 14.05 17.71 -9.21
C ASN A 177 14.36 17.42 -7.73
N GLU A 178 14.23 16.16 -7.32
CA GLU A 178 14.52 15.71 -5.94
C GLU A 178 16.02 15.39 -5.75
N LYS A 179 16.86 15.54 -6.79
CA LYS A 179 18.31 15.25 -6.78
C LYS A 179 18.63 13.80 -6.40
N ILE A 180 17.79 12.87 -6.83
CA ILE A 180 17.94 11.44 -6.55
C ILE A 180 18.65 10.76 -7.74
N SER A 181 19.78 10.07 -7.44
CA SER A 181 20.51 9.30 -8.45
C SER A 181 19.76 8.04 -8.86
N ARG A 182 19.71 7.76 -10.17
CA ARG A 182 19.16 6.52 -10.70
C ARG A 182 19.94 5.28 -10.28
N ASP A 183 21.26 5.40 -10.12
CA ASP A 183 22.13 4.26 -9.81
C ASP A 183 21.79 3.64 -8.46
N GLY A 184 21.36 4.44 -7.48
CA GLY A 184 20.95 3.98 -6.17
C GLY A 184 19.79 2.98 -6.19
N PHE A 185 18.95 3.03 -7.22
CA PHE A 185 17.85 2.07 -7.40
C PHE A 185 18.33 0.71 -7.90
N LEU A 186 19.37 0.70 -8.74
CA LEU A 186 19.82 -0.47 -9.50
C LEU A 186 20.91 -1.27 -8.78
N ILE A 187 21.63 -0.65 -7.84
CA ILE A 187 22.63 -1.36 -7.03
C ILE A 187 21.96 -2.52 -6.29
N ASP A 188 22.47 -3.74 -6.50
CA ASP A 188 21.96 -4.97 -5.88
C ASP A 188 20.45 -5.22 -6.10
N ILE A 189 19.88 -4.72 -7.20
CA ILE A 189 18.43 -4.74 -7.43
C ILE A 189 17.84 -6.16 -7.34
N ASP A 190 18.51 -7.16 -7.88
CA ASP A 190 17.99 -8.54 -7.89
C ASP A 190 17.89 -9.11 -6.46
N ARG A 191 18.89 -8.84 -5.61
CA ARG A 191 18.87 -9.23 -4.19
C ARG A 191 17.78 -8.49 -3.43
N LYS A 192 17.65 -7.16 -3.65
CA LYS A 192 16.64 -6.32 -2.99
C LYS A 192 15.22 -6.73 -3.38
N VAL A 193 14.97 -7.01 -4.66
CA VAL A 193 13.67 -7.46 -5.15
C VAL A 193 13.34 -8.85 -4.60
N SER A 194 14.30 -9.77 -4.54
CA SER A 194 14.08 -11.10 -3.94
C SER A 194 13.73 -11.01 -2.44
N GLU A 195 14.35 -10.08 -1.71
CA GLU A 195 14.01 -9.81 -0.31
C GLU A 195 12.59 -9.23 -0.19
N LEU A 196 12.26 -8.26 -1.05
CA LEU A 196 10.94 -7.64 -1.11
C LEU A 196 9.84 -8.67 -1.39
N GLU A 197 10.09 -9.59 -2.33
CA GLU A 197 9.15 -10.65 -2.71
C GLU A 197 8.88 -11.63 -1.56
N ARG A 198 9.93 -12.02 -0.80
CA ARG A 198 9.75 -12.85 0.40
C ARG A 198 8.86 -12.16 1.43
N ASN A 199 9.13 -10.88 1.72
CA ASN A 199 8.34 -10.10 2.66
C ASN A 199 6.92 -9.88 2.15
N SER A 200 6.75 -9.61 0.85
CA SER A 200 5.45 -9.50 0.18
C SER A 200 4.60 -10.76 0.35
N LYS A 201 5.22 -11.94 0.21
CA LYS A 201 4.52 -13.21 0.41
C LYS A 201 4.05 -13.39 1.85
N ILE A 202 4.89 -13.07 2.84
CA ILE A 202 4.51 -13.16 4.26
C ILE A 202 3.34 -12.22 4.56
N VAL A 203 3.43 -10.96 4.11
CA VAL A 203 2.35 -9.96 4.30
C VAL A 203 1.05 -10.42 3.63
N TYR A 204 1.15 -11.00 2.42
CA TYR A 204 0.00 -11.57 1.73
C TYR A 204 -0.64 -12.72 2.52
N GLU A 205 0.15 -13.69 3.00
CA GLU A 205 -0.36 -14.83 3.76
C GLU A 205 -1.04 -14.40 5.06
N ASN A 206 -0.47 -13.42 5.75
CA ASN A 206 -1.08 -12.87 6.97
C ASN A 206 -2.37 -12.11 6.67
N PHE A 207 -2.43 -11.31 5.60
CA PHE A 207 -3.68 -10.66 5.18
C PHE A 207 -4.71 -11.70 4.72
N LYS A 208 -4.30 -12.72 3.94
CA LYS A 208 -5.19 -13.79 3.48
C LYS A 208 -5.90 -14.49 4.64
N SER A 209 -5.24 -14.66 5.79
CA SER A 209 -5.85 -15.24 6.98
C SER A 209 -7.02 -14.43 7.56
N THR A 210 -7.21 -13.19 7.12
CA THR A 210 -8.34 -12.35 7.50
C THR A 210 -9.53 -12.46 6.55
N ILE A 211 -9.35 -13.14 5.41
CA ILE A 211 -10.42 -13.42 4.44
C ILE A 211 -11.24 -14.61 4.95
N PRO A 212 -12.57 -14.50 5.00
CA PRO A 212 -13.46 -15.54 5.49
C PRO A 212 -13.33 -16.89 4.80
#